data_d517bd9cf367ed7e32a937bdfdee2395
#
_entry.id   d517bd9cf367ed7e32a937bdfdee2395
#
_cell.length_a   1.000
_cell.length_b   1.000
_cell.length_c   1.000
_cell.angle_alpha   90.00
_cell.angle_beta   90.00
_cell.angle_gamma   90.00
#
_symmetry.space_group_name_H-M   'P 1'
#
loop_
_entity.id
_entity.type
_entity.pdbx_description
1 polymer ?
#
loop_
_entity_poly.entity_id
_entity_poly.type
_entity_poly.pdbx_seq_one_letter_code
_entity_poly.pdbx_strand_id
1 'polypeptide(L)'
;MTVTETLYLPGDEYQKTFDAEVQESEDEYVVLDRTLFYKEGGGQPADRGTLTWENGHTHVIDVQKDHGEIRHYVKDTPPEDTAVRGEIDWERRYSHMRMHTAQHVLSRAALDLYGAETEGNQIRADRSRIDFDIQLTDQKVTELEQRTNEIIENDLAVKKSQMERERAEDETPEGRGLFNLIPDSVDPLRMVRIEGFDLCPCGGTHVDSTGELEGLKIVERESKGSRIDRVEFELE
;
A
#
# COMPACT_ATOMS: atom_id res chain seq x y z
N MET A 1 24.14 3.48 -11.41
CA MET A 1 22.86 3.01 -10.83
C MET A 1 21.76 3.85 -11.44
N THR A 2 20.94 3.26 -12.25
CA THR A 2 19.80 3.92 -12.87
C THR A 2 18.68 3.97 -11.84
N VAL A 3 18.17 5.17 -11.56
CA VAL A 3 17.03 5.31 -10.63
C VAL A 3 15.75 5.14 -11.44
N THR A 4 15.04 4.05 -11.20
CA THR A 4 13.71 3.82 -11.79
C THR A 4 12.71 4.87 -11.32
N GLU A 5 12.08 5.61 -12.23
CA GLU A 5 10.99 6.52 -11.92
C GLU A 5 9.73 5.71 -11.55
N THR A 6 9.14 5.99 -10.38
CA THR A 6 7.90 5.34 -9.95
C THR A 6 6.68 6.17 -10.35
N LEU A 7 5.95 5.74 -11.37
CA LEU A 7 4.84 6.49 -11.98
C LEU A 7 3.59 6.57 -11.10
N TYR A 8 3.44 5.66 -10.15
CA TYR A 8 2.36 5.69 -9.15
C TYR A 8 2.63 6.65 -7.97
N LEU A 9 3.82 7.30 -7.91
CA LEU A 9 4.22 8.25 -6.87
C LEU A 9 4.72 9.56 -7.50
N PRO A 10 4.09 10.70 -7.24
CA PRO A 10 2.89 11.00 -6.41
C PRO A 10 1.57 10.72 -7.12
N GLY A 11 1.64 10.13 -8.29
CA GLY A 11 0.75 10.22 -9.38
C GLY A 11 -0.51 9.35 -9.41
N ASP A 12 -0.75 8.73 -10.55
CA ASP A 12 -2.02 8.06 -10.86
C ASP A 12 -1.94 6.56 -10.56
N GLU A 13 -2.47 6.16 -9.40
CA GLU A 13 -2.52 4.75 -8.98
C GLU A 13 -3.54 3.92 -9.77
N TYR A 14 -4.45 4.57 -10.51
CA TYR A 14 -5.44 3.93 -11.38
C TYR A 14 -4.95 3.69 -12.80
N GLN A 15 -3.79 4.21 -13.16
CA GLN A 15 -3.17 3.92 -14.45
C GLN A 15 -2.79 2.43 -14.52
N LYS A 16 -3.17 1.77 -15.63
CA LYS A 16 -3.02 0.32 -15.80
C LYS A 16 -1.88 -0.08 -16.71
N THR A 17 -1.46 0.82 -17.59
CA THR A 17 -0.42 0.56 -18.61
C THR A 17 0.57 1.70 -18.69
N PHE A 18 1.81 1.38 -19.06
CA PHE A 18 2.89 2.36 -19.27
C PHE A 18 3.87 1.85 -20.30
N ASP A 19 4.63 2.77 -20.88
CA ASP A 19 5.76 2.45 -21.74
C ASP A 19 7.05 2.74 -20.98
N ALA A 20 8.05 1.87 -21.14
CA ALA A 20 9.35 1.96 -20.49
C ALA A 20 10.48 1.39 -21.37
N GLU A 21 11.73 1.62 -20.96
CA GLU A 21 12.91 1.03 -21.55
C GLU A 21 13.64 0.16 -20.54
N VAL A 22 14.10 -1.02 -20.98
CA VAL A 22 14.90 -1.93 -20.17
C VAL A 22 16.31 -1.37 -20.04
N GLN A 23 16.70 -1.04 -18.80
CA GLN A 23 18.02 -0.50 -18.47
C GLN A 23 19.05 -1.57 -18.12
N GLU A 24 18.58 -2.66 -17.50
CA GLU A 24 19.38 -3.82 -17.15
C GLU A 24 18.54 -5.08 -17.34
N SER A 25 19.17 -6.13 -17.87
CA SER A 25 18.54 -7.43 -18.11
C SER A 25 19.43 -8.54 -17.56
N GLU A 26 18.95 -9.21 -16.52
CA GLU A 26 19.62 -10.31 -15.86
C GLU A 26 18.79 -11.60 -16.01
N ASP A 27 19.32 -12.76 -15.59
CA ASP A 27 18.68 -14.06 -15.80
C ASP A 27 17.24 -14.15 -15.24
N GLU A 28 16.93 -13.47 -14.14
CA GLU A 28 15.66 -13.58 -13.41
C GLU A 28 14.91 -12.27 -13.26
N TYR A 29 15.51 -11.11 -13.60
CA TYR A 29 14.87 -9.82 -13.45
C TYR A 29 15.32 -8.80 -14.50
N VAL A 30 14.53 -7.75 -14.64
CA VAL A 30 14.89 -6.55 -15.40
C VAL A 30 14.73 -5.31 -14.52
N VAL A 31 15.56 -4.28 -14.81
CA VAL A 31 15.43 -2.93 -14.29
C VAL A 31 14.91 -2.04 -15.41
N LEU A 32 13.86 -1.28 -15.13
CA LEU A 32 13.24 -0.36 -16.09
C LEU A 32 13.60 1.09 -15.75
N ASP A 33 13.62 1.98 -16.75
CA ASP A 33 13.78 3.42 -16.56
C ASP A 33 12.63 4.01 -15.73
N ARG A 34 11.41 3.47 -15.89
CA ARG A 34 10.22 3.85 -15.15
C ARG A 34 9.26 2.68 -14.97
N THR A 35 8.37 2.75 -13.96
CA THR A 35 7.43 1.68 -13.69
C THR A 35 6.15 2.15 -13.00
N LEU A 36 5.02 1.50 -13.36
CA LEU A 36 3.78 1.53 -12.60
C LEU A 36 3.67 0.38 -11.58
N PHE A 37 4.48 -0.68 -11.73
CA PHE A 37 4.43 -1.81 -10.80
C PHE A 37 4.85 -1.37 -9.40
N TYR A 38 3.94 -1.56 -8.44
CA TYR A 38 4.23 -1.35 -7.03
C TYR A 38 5.22 -2.41 -6.55
N LYS A 39 6.32 -1.96 -5.96
CA LYS A 39 7.28 -2.85 -5.28
C LYS A 39 6.77 -3.21 -3.89
N GLU A 40 7.04 -4.40 -3.40
CA GLU A 40 6.68 -4.79 -2.04
C GLU A 40 7.18 -3.77 -1.00
N GLY A 41 6.30 -3.43 -0.05
CA GLY A 41 6.63 -2.51 1.04
C GLY A 41 5.44 -2.12 1.89
N GLY A 42 5.67 -1.68 3.13
CA GLY A 42 4.61 -1.19 4.03
C GLY A 42 3.51 -2.22 4.33
N GLY A 43 3.81 -3.51 4.24
CA GLY A 43 2.84 -4.59 4.42
C GLY A 43 2.01 -4.91 3.17
N GLN A 44 2.15 -4.14 2.08
CA GLN A 44 1.49 -4.40 0.81
C GLN A 44 2.40 -5.22 -0.11
N PRO A 45 1.92 -6.35 -0.68
CA PRO A 45 2.68 -7.15 -1.63
C PRO A 45 2.87 -6.41 -2.96
N ALA A 46 3.89 -6.84 -3.71
CA ALA A 46 4.16 -6.32 -5.03
C ALA A 46 3.02 -6.58 -6.02
N ASP A 47 2.96 -5.72 -7.03
CA ASP A 47 2.13 -5.96 -8.20
C ASP A 47 2.64 -7.12 -9.03
N ARG A 48 1.75 -7.57 -9.89
CA ARG A 48 2.01 -8.50 -10.98
C ARG A 48 1.45 -7.95 -12.28
N GLY A 49 1.84 -8.57 -13.39
CA GLY A 49 1.31 -8.18 -14.69
C GLY A 49 2.16 -8.71 -15.83
N THR A 50 2.26 -7.93 -16.91
CA THR A 50 2.96 -8.37 -18.13
C THR A 50 3.84 -7.26 -18.69
N LEU A 51 5.01 -7.60 -19.20
CA LEU A 51 5.82 -6.78 -20.08
C LEU A 51 5.74 -7.36 -21.50
N THR A 52 5.50 -6.51 -22.48
CA THR A 52 5.40 -6.87 -23.91
C THR A 52 6.36 -6.02 -24.71
N TRP A 53 7.07 -6.63 -25.68
CA TRP A 53 7.94 -5.97 -26.62
C TRP A 53 7.76 -6.53 -28.02
N GLU A 54 8.43 -5.99 -29.04
CA GLU A 54 8.21 -6.36 -30.45
C GLU A 54 8.20 -7.86 -30.72
N ASN A 55 9.12 -8.59 -30.06
CA ASN A 55 9.34 -10.02 -30.36
C ASN A 55 8.92 -10.97 -29.23
N GLY A 56 8.23 -10.48 -28.19
CA GLY A 56 7.85 -11.35 -27.08
C GLY A 56 7.06 -10.67 -25.97
N HIS A 57 6.78 -11.46 -24.95
CA HIS A 57 6.16 -11.01 -23.71
C HIS A 57 6.60 -11.88 -22.55
N THR A 58 6.52 -11.35 -21.34
CA THR A 58 6.79 -12.09 -20.11
C THR A 58 5.87 -11.64 -19.00
N HIS A 59 5.69 -12.49 -17.98
CA HIS A 59 4.95 -12.12 -16.78
C HIS A 59 5.89 -11.56 -15.71
N VAL A 60 5.51 -10.40 -15.16
CA VAL A 60 6.10 -9.88 -13.92
C VAL A 60 5.43 -10.60 -12.75
N ILE A 61 6.21 -11.40 -12.03
CA ILE A 61 5.72 -12.25 -10.95
C ILE A 61 5.96 -11.65 -9.56
N ASP A 62 6.94 -10.74 -9.46
CA ASP A 62 7.29 -10.03 -8.24
C ASP A 62 8.05 -8.73 -8.58
N VAL A 63 8.02 -7.75 -7.66
CA VAL A 63 8.78 -6.50 -7.79
C VAL A 63 9.37 -6.14 -6.43
N GLN A 64 10.69 -6.04 -6.37
CA GLN A 64 11.43 -5.79 -5.14
C GLN A 64 12.35 -4.58 -5.29
N LYS A 65 12.64 -3.90 -4.18
CA LYS A 65 13.72 -2.93 -4.13
C LYS A 65 14.94 -3.58 -3.51
N ASP A 66 15.97 -3.76 -4.31
CA ASP A 66 17.23 -4.35 -3.87
C ASP A 66 18.40 -3.44 -4.26
N HIS A 67 19.32 -3.17 -3.32
CA HIS A 67 20.49 -2.28 -3.50
C HIS A 67 20.18 -0.91 -4.14
N GLY A 68 18.96 -0.39 -3.95
CA GLY A 68 18.52 0.90 -4.49
C GLY A 68 17.81 0.82 -5.84
N GLU A 69 17.81 -0.33 -6.49
CA GLU A 69 17.15 -0.61 -7.76
C GLU A 69 15.76 -1.23 -7.58
N ILE A 70 14.86 -0.96 -8.50
CA ILE A 70 13.56 -1.66 -8.57
C ILE A 70 13.70 -2.78 -9.60
N ARG A 71 13.75 -4.02 -9.11
CA ARG A 71 13.87 -5.25 -9.89
C ARG A 71 12.52 -5.85 -10.16
N HIS A 72 12.20 -6.05 -11.43
CA HIS A 72 10.98 -6.72 -11.89
C HIS A 72 11.34 -8.17 -12.20
N TYR A 73 10.95 -9.09 -11.34
CA TYR A 73 11.23 -10.51 -11.51
C TYR A 73 10.32 -11.10 -12.57
N VAL A 74 10.93 -11.70 -13.59
CA VAL A 74 10.28 -12.22 -14.78
C VAL A 74 10.83 -13.61 -15.12
N LYS A 75 10.08 -14.35 -15.93
CA LYS A 75 10.52 -15.68 -16.35
C LYS A 75 11.44 -15.63 -17.58
N ASP A 76 11.08 -14.79 -18.54
CA ASP A 76 11.84 -14.57 -19.77
C ASP A 76 12.20 -13.09 -19.86
N THR A 77 13.48 -12.76 -19.88
CA THR A 77 13.94 -11.38 -19.82
C THR A 77 14.04 -10.77 -21.23
N PRO A 78 13.42 -9.59 -21.48
CA PRO A 78 13.69 -8.81 -22.69
C PRO A 78 15.15 -8.30 -22.68
N PRO A 79 15.80 -8.18 -23.85
CA PRO A 79 17.14 -7.61 -23.93
C PRO A 79 17.23 -6.18 -23.38
N GLU A 80 18.44 -5.76 -22.96
CA GLU A 80 18.72 -4.34 -22.65
C GLU A 80 18.39 -3.42 -23.83
N ASP A 81 18.15 -2.15 -23.54
CA ASP A 81 17.77 -1.11 -24.50
C ASP A 81 16.48 -1.44 -25.30
N THR A 82 15.66 -2.38 -24.79
CA THR A 82 14.39 -2.76 -25.43
C THR A 82 13.25 -1.89 -24.90
N ALA A 83 12.50 -1.29 -25.81
CA ALA A 83 11.23 -0.65 -25.46
C ALA A 83 10.18 -1.70 -25.09
N VAL A 84 9.58 -1.56 -23.92
CA VAL A 84 8.56 -2.45 -23.39
C VAL A 84 7.29 -1.69 -23.03
N ARG A 85 6.15 -2.36 -23.18
CA ARG A 85 4.86 -1.91 -22.63
C ARG A 85 4.53 -2.76 -21.43
N GLY A 86 4.36 -2.13 -20.28
CA GLY A 86 3.91 -2.76 -19.04
C GLY A 86 2.38 -2.66 -18.88
N GLU A 87 1.77 -3.74 -18.43
CA GLU A 87 0.37 -3.82 -18.05
C GLU A 87 0.24 -4.48 -16.68
N ILE A 88 -0.41 -3.79 -15.74
CA ILE A 88 -0.61 -4.27 -14.37
C ILE A 88 -1.79 -5.24 -14.32
N ASP A 89 -1.69 -6.30 -13.53
CA ASP A 89 -2.84 -7.07 -13.05
C ASP A 89 -3.72 -6.15 -12.20
N TRP A 90 -4.72 -5.54 -12.87
CA TRP A 90 -5.55 -4.51 -12.27
C TRP A 90 -6.44 -5.05 -11.13
N GLU A 91 -6.97 -6.25 -11.26
CA GLU A 91 -7.82 -6.83 -10.22
C GLU A 91 -7.03 -7.00 -8.92
N ARG A 92 -5.79 -7.50 -9.03
CA ARG A 92 -4.87 -7.61 -7.90
C ARG A 92 -4.52 -6.23 -7.30
N ARG A 93 -4.12 -5.25 -8.14
CA ARG A 93 -3.78 -3.89 -7.70
C ARG A 93 -4.95 -3.24 -6.97
N TYR A 94 -6.13 -3.26 -7.55
CA TYR A 94 -7.32 -2.62 -7.00
C TYR A 94 -7.75 -3.26 -5.69
N SER A 95 -7.71 -4.59 -5.59
CA SER A 95 -7.95 -5.28 -4.31
C SER A 95 -6.97 -4.83 -3.23
N HIS A 96 -5.67 -4.69 -3.55
CA HIS A 96 -4.70 -4.19 -2.57
C HIS A 96 -4.93 -2.72 -2.21
N MET A 97 -5.32 -1.85 -3.16
CA MET A 97 -5.68 -0.46 -2.89
C MET A 97 -6.85 -0.35 -1.91
N ARG A 98 -7.92 -1.12 -2.16
CA ARG A 98 -9.09 -1.20 -1.27
C ARG A 98 -8.66 -1.67 0.13
N MET A 99 -7.98 -2.80 0.22
CA MET A 99 -7.54 -3.39 1.50
C MET A 99 -6.57 -2.49 2.26
N HIS A 100 -5.67 -1.78 1.57
CA HIS A 100 -4.74 -0.86 2.21
C HIS A 100 -5.46 0.38 2.76
N THR A 101 -6.41 0.93 2.00
CA THR A 101 -7.24 2.04 2.48
C THR A 101 -8.12 1.60 3.67
N ALA A 102 -8.72 0.41 3.61
CA ALA A 102 -9.47 -0.17 4.73
C ALA A 102 -8.60 -0.34 5.99
N GLN A 103 -7.33 -0.76 5.83
CA GLN A 103 -6.37 -0.83 6.92
C GLN A 103 -6.15 0.55 7.57
N HIS A 104 -6.03 1.62 6.78
CA HIS A 104 -5.91 2.97 7.31
C HIS A 104 -7.14 3.41 8.10
N VAL A 105 -8.34 3.16 7.55
CA VAL A 105 -9.61 3.49 8.25
C VAL A 105 -9.71 2.73 9.56
N LEU A 106 -9.47 1.41 9.54
CA LEU A 106 -9.55 0.55 10.73
C LEU A 106 -8.51 0.95 11.80
N SER A 107 -7.27 1.23 11.40
CA SER A 107 -6.22 1.69 12.32
C SER A 107 -6.56 3.03 12.96
N ARG A 108 -7.09 3.98 12.19
CA ARG A 108 -7.47 5.28 12.74
C ARG A 108 -8.68 5.16 13.67
N ALA A 109 -9.68 4.35 13.32
CA ALA A 109 -10.82 4.10 14.17
C ALA A 109 -10.42 3.46 15.52
N ALA A 110 -9.47 2.52 15.51
CA ALA A 110 -8.95 1.89 16.72
C ALA A 110 -8.20 2.90 17.63
N LEU A 111 -7.42 3.78 17.03
CA LEU A 111 -6.74 4.85 17.75
C LEU A 111 -7.74 5.81 18.39
N ASP A 112 -8.75 6.26 17.65
CA ASP A 112 -9.76 7.22 18.15
C ASP A 112 -10.63 6.62 19.27
N LEU A 113 -11.01 5.34 19.16
CA LEU A 113 -11.89 4.70 20.14
C LEU A 113 -11.15 4.26 21.42
N TYR A 114 -9.90 3.80 21.27
CA TYR A 114 -9.22 3.06 22.33
C TYR A 114 -7.80 3.52 22.60
N GLY A 115 -7.27 4.47 21.84
CA GLY A 115 -5.85 4.81 21.88
C GLY A 115 -4.94 3.69 21.39
N ALA A 116 -5.47 2.78 20.56
CA ALA A 116 -4.74 1.61 20.07
C ALA A 116 -3.84 1.98 18.89
N GLU A 117 -2.55 1.77 19.04
CA GLU A 117 -1.57 1.96 17.97
C GLU A 117 -1.38 0.68 17.14
N THR A 118 -0.97 0.85 15.90
CA THR A 118 -0.69 -0.26 14.98
C THR A 118 0.75 -0.69 15.13
N GLU A 119 1.00 -1.91 15.61
CA GLU A 119 2.34 -2.52 15.74
C GLU A 119 2.79 -3.24 14.46
N GLY A 120 1.84 -3.65 13.63
CA GLY A 120 2.13 -4.33 12.37
C GLY A 120 0.90 -4.55 11.52
N ASN A 121 1.12 -4.77 10.25
CA ASN A 121 0.05 -5.09 9.30
C ASN A 121 0.53 -6.07 8.22
N GLN A 122 -0.42 -6.68 7.54
CA GLN A 122 -0.20 -7.39 6.29
C GLN A 122 -1.41 -7.23 5.39
N ILE A 123 -1.20 -6.66 4.22
CA ILE A 123 -2.22 -6.47 3.21
C ILE A 123 -2.23 -7.67 2.27
N ARG A 124 -3.42 -8.22 2.01
CA ARG A 124 -3.66 -9.25 0.99
C ARG A 124 -4.95 -8.91 0.25
N ALA A 125 -5.16 -9.52 -0.90
CA ALA A 125 -6.31 -9.19 -1.75
C ALA A 125 -7.65 -9.64 -1.16
N ASP A 126 -7.65 -10.74 -0.39
CA ASP A 126 -8.84 -11.39 0.17
C ASP A 126 -9.02 -11.10 1.66
N ARG A 127 -7.96 -11.24 2.45
CA ARG A 127 -8.00 -11.08 3.91
C ARG A 127 -6.73 -10.43 4.40
N SER A 128 -6.84 -9.29 5.05
CA SER A 128 -5.74 -8.52 5.63
C SER A 128 -5.76 -8.57 7.15
N ARG A 129 -4.63 -8.20 7.77
CA ARG A 129 -4.51 -8.19 9.23
C ARG A 129 -3.82 -6.95 9.75
N ILE A 130 -4.18 -6.59 10.98
CA ILE A 130 -3.53 -5.56 11.79
C ILE A 130 -3.26 -6.12 13.18
N ASP A 131 -2.10 -5.79 13.72
CA ASP A 131 -1.71 -6.06 15.10
C ASP A 131 -1.80 -4.74 15.90
N PHE A 132 -2.64 -4.70 16.93
CA PHE A 132 -2.82 -3.53 17.81
C PHE A 132 -2.14 -3.76 19.17
N ASP A 133 -1.60 -2.71 19.76
CA ASP A 133 -0.90 -2.72 21.06
C ASP A 133 -1.82 -2.80 22.29
N ILE A 134 -3.05 -3.21 22.10
CA ILE A 134 -4.06 -3.40 23.14
C ILE A 134 -4.73 -4.77 23.07
N GLN A 135 -5.41 -5.15 24.16
CA GLN A 135 -6.36 -6.26 24.14
C GLN A 135 -7.77 -5.76 23.79
N LEU A 136 -8.37 -6.41 22.81
CA LEU A 136 -9.72 -6.16 22.34
C LEU A 136 -10.67 -7.20 22.94
N THR A 137 -11.77 -6.74 23.53
CA THR A 137 -12.90 -7.60 23.85
C THR A 137 -13.82 -7.78 22.63
N ASP A 138 -14.70 -8.76 22.64
CA ASP A 138 -15.66 -8.95 21.55
C ASP A 138 -16.54 -7.71 21.34
N GLN A 139 -16.90 -7.01 22.43
CA GLN A 139 -17.61 -5.74 22.34
C GLN A 139 -16.80 -4.67 21.61
N LYS A 140 -15.50 -4.51 21.95
CA LYS A 140 -14.61 -3.55 21.28
C LYS A 140 -14.45 -3.87 19.80
N VAL A 141 -14.37 -5.15 19.44
CA VAL A 141 -14.31 -5.58 18.03
C VAL A 141 -15.57 -5.17 17.28
N THR A 142 -16.75 -5.38 17.87
CA THR A 142 -18.02 -4.97 17.27
C THR A 142 -18.12 -3.45 17.11
N GLU A 143 -17.73 -2.68 18.12
CA GLU A 143 -17.73 -1.22 18.07
C GLU A 143 -16.73 -0.69 17.03
N LEU A 144 -15.56 -1.32 16.92
CA LEU A 144 -14.53 -0.96 15.94
C LEU A 144 -15.00 -1.23 14.49
N GLU A 145 -15.61 -2.39 14.24
CA GLU A 145 -16.21 -2.73 12.96
C GLU A 145 -17.31 -1.73 12.57
N GLN A 146 -18.22 -1.44 13.50
CA GLN A 146 -19.28 -0.47 13.28
C GLN A 146 -18.72 0.91 12.95
N ARG A 147 -17.74 1.40 13.74
CA ARG A 147 -17.14 2.72 13.52
C ARG A 147 -16.42 2.78 12.16
N THR A 148 -15.73 1.71 11.78
CA THR A 148 -15.05 1.61 10.48
C THR A 148 -16.07 1.71 9.34
N ASN A 149 -17.18 0.99 9.42
CA ASN A 149 -18.21 1.03 8.39
C ASN A 149 -18.93 2.39 8.31
N GLU A 150 -19.13 3.11 9.42
CA GLU A 150 -19.62 4.49 9.39
C GLU A 150 -18.71 5.43 8.57
N ILE A 151 -17.38 5.26 8.66
CA ILE A 151 -16.42 6.04 7.87
C ILE A 151 -16.46 5.63 6.39
N ILE A 152 -16.64 4.35 6.10
CA ILE A 152 -16.79 3.85 4.73
C ILE A 152 -18.05 4.43 4.09
N GLU A 153 -19.18 4.38 4.78
CA GLU A 153 -20.47 4.90 4.32
C GLU A 153 -20.48 6.43 4.09
N ASN A 154 -19.62 7.17 4.81
CA ASN A 154 -19.48 8.61 4.62
C ASN A 154 -18.79 9.00 3.29
N ASP A 155 -18.23 8.05 2.56
CA ASP A 155 -17.59 8.24 1.25
C ASP A 155 -16.58 9.39 1.23
N LEU A 156 -15.63 9.36 2.18
CA LEU A 156 -14.64 10.42 2.35
C LEU A 156 -13.55 10.34 1.26
N ALA A 157 -13.18 11.50 0.71
CA ALA A 157 -12.11 11.57 -0.28
C ALA A 157 -10.74 11.16 0.33
N VAL A 158 -9.99 10.34 -0.41
CA VAL A 158 -8.64 9.88 -0.07
C VAL A 158 -7.63 10.57 -0.98
N LYS A 159 -6.88 11.51 -0.44
CA LYS A 159 -5.91 12.34 -1.17
C LYS A 159 -4.48 11.91 -0.89
N LYS A 160 -3.70 11.84 -1.95
CA LYS A 160 -2.27 11.55 -1.91
C LYS A 160 -1.52 12.83 -2.25
N SER A 161 -0.51 13.18 -1.45
CA SER A 161 0.28 14.40 -1.62
C SER A 161 1.70 14.21 -1.13
N GLN A 162 2.56 15.15 -1.49
CA GLN A 162 3.88 15.28 -0.88
C GLN A 162 3.86 16.40 0.16
N MET A 163 4.57 16.19 1.26
CA MET A 163 4.69 17.15 2.35
C MET A 163 6.11 17.14 2.91
N GLU A 164 6.68 18.29 3.18
CA GLU A 164 7.98 18.40 3.87
C GLU A 164 7.92 17.65 5.21
N ARG A 165 8.99 16.96 5.57
CA ARG A 165 9.03 16.06 6.75
C ARG A 165 8.61 16.79 8.04
N GLU A 166 9.19 17.95 8.33
CA GLU A 166 8.87 18.71 9.55
C GLU A 166 7.37 18.99 9.66
N ARG A 167 6.76 19.41 8.55
CA ARG A 167 5.33 19.69 8.49
C ARG A 167 4.50 18.40 8.62
N ALA A 168 4.96 17.29 8.02
CA ALA A 168 4.29 16.00 8.12
C ALA A 168 4.27 15.47 9.56
N GLU A 169 5.38 15.62 10.28
CA GLU A 169 5.49 15.27 11.71
C GLU A 169 4.57 16.13 12.58
N ASP A 170 4.48 17.45 12.30
CA ASP A 170 3.61 18.37 13.04
C ASP A 170 2.11 18.14 12.77
N GLU A 171 1.72 17.84 11.51
CA GLU A 171 0.29 17.70 11.14
C GLU A 171 -0.26 16.29 11.37
N THR A 172 0.60 15.27 11.45
CA THR A 172 0.15 13.88 11.65
C THR A 172 -0.32 13.68 13.09
N PRO A 173 -1.51 13.12 13.31
CA PRO A 173 -2.00 12.82 14.65
C PRO A 173 -1.02 11.94 15.44
N GLU A 174 -0.89 12.20 16.75
CA GLU A 174 -0.09 11.35 17.64
C GLU A 174 -0.55 9.88 17.55
N GLY A 175 0.38 8.93 17.52
CA GLY A 175 0.10 7.52 17.32
C GLY A 175 -0.18 7.10 15.87
N ARG A 176 -0.12 8.06 14.89
CA ARG A 176 -0.38 7.79 13.46
C ARG A 176 0.84 7.96 12.60
N GLY A 177 1.92 7.70 12.82
CA GLY A 177 3.07 7.79 11.91
C GLY A 177 4.26 7.02 12.45
N LEU A 178 4.73 6.07 11.71
CA LEU A 178 5.95 5.35 12.04
C LEU A 178 7.17 6.08 11.44
N PHE A 179 7.30 7.40 11.73
CA PHE A 179 8.37 8.24 11.21
C PHE A 179 9.77 7.70 11.49
N ASN A 180 9.94 7.05 12.64
CA ASN A 180 11.19 6.39 13.03
C ASN A 180 11.61 5.23 12.11
N LEU A 181 10.69 4.69 11.31
CA LEU A 181 10.97 3.66 10.31
C LEU A 181 11.28 4.22 8.93
N ILE A 182 11.05 5.52 8.72
CA ILE A 182 11.31 6.20 7.45
C ILE A 182 12.67 6.88 7.53
N PRO A 183 13.64 6.53 6.66
CA PRO A 183 14.96 7.17 6.68
C PRO A 183 14.88 8.69 6.62
N ASP A 184 15.72 9.40 7.37
CA ASP A 184 15.74 10.87 7.40
C ASP A 184 16.04 11.50 6.04
N SER A 185 16.68 10.76 5.14
CA SER A 185 16.94 11.20 3.76
C SER A 185 15.70 11.25 2.87
N VAL A 186 14.56 10.72 3.33
CA VAL A 186 13.30 10.77 2.60
C VAL A 186 12.58 12.07 2.97
N ASP A 187 12.70 13.06 2.10
CA ASP A 187 12.03 14.35 2.19
C ASP A 187 11.86 14.89 0.76
N PRO A 188 10.66 15.25 0.29
CA PRO A 188 9.39 15.22 1.02
C PRO A 188 8.84 13.80 1.25
N LEU A 189 7.99 13.67 2.26
CA LEU A 189 7.24 12.45 2.54
C LEU A 189 5.96 12.38 1.69
N ARG A 190 5.62 11.17 1.23
CA ARG A 190 4.31 10.92 0.66
C ARG A 190 3.30 10.71 1.78
N MET A 191 2.24 11.51 1.76
CA MET A 191 1.16 11.50 2.74
C MET A 191 -0.14 10.99 2.12
N VAL A 192 -0.88 10.20 2.87
CA VAL A 192 -2.25 9.80 2.56
C VAL A 192 -3.18 10.47 3.56
N ARG A 193 -4.14 11.25 3.04
CA ARG A 193 -5.16 11.96 3.82
C ARG A 193 -6.53 11.41 3.50
N ILE A 194 -7.25 10.94 4.50
CA ILE A 194 -8.69 10.71 4.43
C ILE A 194 -9.35 11.97 4.98
N GLU A 195 -10.04 12.73 4.13
CA GLU A 195 -10.53 14.07 4.44
C GLU A 195 -11.38 14.11 5.71
N GLY A 196 -10.98 14.96 6.65
CA GLY A 196 -11.67 15.14 7.94
C GLY A 196 -11.52 13.96 8.91
N PHE A 197 -10.73 12.94 8.56
CA PHE A 197 -10.61 11.74 9.41
C PHE A 197 -9.16 11.35 9.73
N ASP A 198 -8.27 11.19 8.74
CA ASP A 198 -6.92 10.67 8.97
C ASP A 198 -5.86 11.39 8.12
N LEU A 199 -4.62 11.41 8.61
CA LEU A 199 -3.43 11.82 7.88
C LEU A 199 -2.24 10.99 8.38
N CYS A 200 -1.55 10.31 7.46
CA CYS A 200 -0.32 9.60 7.82
C CYS A 200 0.64 9.44 6.63
N PRO A 201 1.95 9.29 6.88
CA PRO A 201 2.91 8.95 5.84
C PRO A 201 2.66 7.53 5.36
N CYS A 202 2.53 7.35 4.05
CA CYS A 202 2.35 6.03 3.44
C CYS A 202 2.86 5.99 1.99
N GLY A 203 3.67 4.98 1.67
CA GLY A 203 4.19 4.73 0.32
C GLY A 203 3.35 3.73 -0.50
N GLY A 204 2.27 3.17 0.08
CA GLY A 204 1.40 2.19 -0.56
C GLY A 204 0.39 2.80 -1.54
N THR A 205 -0.38 1.95 -2.20
CA THR A 205 -1.42 2.39 -3.14
C THR A 205 -2.79 2.40 -2.48
N HIS A 206 -3.62 3.39 -2.82
CA HIS A 206 -4.91 3.65 -2.18
C HIS A 206 -5.99 4.00 -3.20
N VAL A 207 -7.25 3.69 -2.87
CA VAL A 207 -8.42 4.17 -3.62
C VAL A 207 -8.62 5.68 -3.41
N ASP A 208 -9.49 6.30 -4.21
CA ASP A 208 -9.74 7.74 -4.17
C ASP A 208 -10.84 8.14 -3.19
N SER A 209 -11.65 7.18 -2.73
CA SER A 209 -12.66 7.42 -1.70
C SER A 209 -12.84 6.21 -0.77
N THR A 210 -13.33 6.46 0.45
CA THR A 210 -13.66 5.36 1.38
C THR A 210 -14.89 4.57 0.92
N GLY A 211 -15.77 5.14 0.11
CA GLY A 211 -16.93 4.46 -0.45
C GLY A 211 -16.57 3.30 -1.39
N GLU A 212 -15.37 3.32 -2.01
CA GLU A 212 -14.90 2.21 -2.84
C GLU A 212 -14.59 0.93 -2.03
N LEU A 213 -14.57 1.00 -0.71
CA LEU A 213 -14.40 -0.14 0.17
C LEU A 213 -15.68 -0.99 0.29
N GLU A 214 -16.84 -0.39 0.02
CA GLU A 214 -18.19 -0.98 0.10
C GLU A 214 -18.59 -1.35 1.52
N GLY A 215 -17.85 -2.21 2.20
CA GLY A 215 -18.04 -2.59 3.60
C GLY A 215 -16.85 -3.38 4.12
N LEU A 216 -16.65 -3.38 5.46
CA LEU A 216 -15.60 -4.12 6.13
C LEU A 216 -16.19 -5.03 7.18
N LYS A 217 -15.69 -6.26 7.24
CA LYS A 217 -16.01 -7.22 8.29
C LYS A 217 -14.75 -7.69 9.00
N ILE A 218 -14.73 -7.62 10.33
CA ILE A 218 -13.72 -8.26 11.15
C ILE A 218 -14.08 -9.74 11.29
N VAL A 219 -13.26 -10.62 10.73
CA VAL A 219 -13.56 -12.06 10.65
C VAL A 219 -12.87 -12.88 11.73
N GLU A 220 -11.78 -12.37 12.30
CA GLU A 220 -11.03 -13.07 13.34
C GLU A 220 -10.31 -12.09 14.27
N ARG A 221 -10.25 -12.46 15.54
CA ARG A 221 -9.40 -11.83 16.56
C ARG A 221 -8.56 -12.90 17.24
N GLU A 222 -7.26 -12.67 17.29
CA GLU A 222 -6.31 -13.58 17.95
C GLU A 222 -5.41 -12.79 18.91
N SER A 223 -5.31 -13.24 20.16
CA SER A 223 -4.34 -12.65 21.10
C SER A 223 -2.93 -13.16 20.83
N LYS A 224 -1.99 -12.23 20.62
CA LYS A 224 -0.57 -12.53 20.36
C LYS A 224 0.30 -12.34 21.60
N GLY A 225 -0.29 -12.35 22.78
CA GLY A 225 0.38 -12.19 24.07
C GLY A 225 -0.33 -11.19 24.98
N SER A 226 0.36 -10.69 26.00
CA SER A 226 -0.25 -9.88 27.03
C SER A 226 -0.70 -8.47 26.62
N ARG A 227 -0.28 -7.99 25.45
CA ARG A 227 -0.53 -6.61 25.02
C ARG A 227 -0.94 -6.46 23.57
N ILE A 228 -0.84 -7.49 22.74
CA ILE A 228 -1.09 -7.40 21.30
C ILE A 228 -2.24 -8.31 20.94
N ASP A 229 -3.26 -7.73 20.32
CA ASP A 229 -4.30 -8.49 19.63
C ASP A 229 -4.21 -8.23 18.12
N ARG A 230 -4.30 -9.32 17.37
CA ARG A 230 -4.41 -9.35 15.91
C ARG A 230 -5.87 -9.34 15.52
N VAL A 231 -6.20 -8.50 14.57
CA VAL A 231 -7.50 -8.46 13.91
C VAL A 231 -7.31 -8.82 12.44
N GLU A 232 -8.07 -9.79 11.95
CA GLU A 232 -8.17 -10.09 10.52
C GLU A 232 -9.49 -9.57 9.97
N PHE A 233 -9.45 -8.99 8.77
CA PHE A 233 -10.61 -8.38 8.14
C PHE A 233 -10.68 -8.67 6.65
N GLU A 234 -11.91 -8.64 6.14
CA GLU A 234 -12.27 -8.79 4.72
C GLU A 234 -13.12 -7.60 4.30
N LEU A 235 -13.16 -7.30 3.00
CA LEU A 235 -14.10 -6.36 2.39
C LEU A 235 -15.26 -7.12 1.73
N GLU A 236 -16.43 -6.47 1.72
CA GLU A 236 -17.64 -7.00 1.08
C GLU A 236 -17.57 -6.87 -0.45
#